data_77ebabf8c63ffedd1d4d4f374381d0a9
#
_entry.id   77ebabf8c63ffedd1d4d4f374381d0a9
#
_cell.length_a   1.000
_cell.length_b   1.000
_cell.length_c   1.000
_cell.angle_alpha   90.00
_cell.angle_beta   90.00
_cell.angle_gamma   90.00
#
_symmetry.space_group_name_H-M   'P 1'
#
loop_
_entity.id
_entity.type
_entity.pdbx_description
1 polymer ?
#
loop_
_entity_poly.entity_id
_entity_poly.type
_entity_poly.pdbx_seq_one_letter_code
_entity_poly.pdbx_strand_id
1 'polypeptide(L)'
;MGKKITDASIMFCLAALAVYIAVWQPAAWWKWPFFVLLLAGSIAALNNLIDQFAPHSREKKYGMDNGPDYGIRELILLDENEKPVKSWDLTGKVSFLIGRDSLEEPVDADXQEXEYSALIDYQHAVLNYCMDTWFIEDLNSQNGIRIRKIDDGVCYKVIKSRPCRLMPGDMIYIANTKLLIT
;
A
#
# COMPACT_ATOMS: atom_id res chain seq x y z
N MET A 1 -2.19 11.45 23.47
CA MET A 1 -2.58 12.82 23.08
C MET A 1 -1.66 13.91 23.65
N GLY A 2 -1.09 13.74 24.83
CA GLY A 2 -0.21 14.74 25.47
C GLY A 2 1.08 15.09 24.72
N LYS A 3 1.74 14.11 24.13
CA LYS A 3 3.05 14.29 23.47
C LYS A 3 3.02 15.21 22.25
N LYS A 4 1.92 15.19 21.48
CA LYS A 4 1.75 16.03 20.28
C LYS A 4 1.57 17.52 20.61
N ILE A 5 0.93 17.83 21.73
CA ILE A 5 0.68 19.21 22.17
C ILE A 5 1.98 19.84 22.69
N THR A 6 2.81 19.05 23.39
CA THR A 6 4.11 19.52 23.89
C THR A 6 5.09 19.86 22.77
N ASP A 7 5.12 19.05 21.69
CA ASP A 7 6.03 19.28 20.55
C ASP A 7 5.65 20.56 19.77
N ALA A 8 4.36 20.79 19.57
CA ALA A 8 3.86 22.01 18.91
C ALA A 8 4.12 23.26 19.75
N SER A 9 3.98 23.16 21.08
CA SER A 9 4.27 24.27 22.01
C SER A 9 5.74 24.62 22.02
N ILE A 10 6.62 23.62 21.99
CA ILE A 10 8.07 23.83 21.95
C ILE A 10 8.46 24.54 20.65
N MET A 11 7.91 24.12 19.50
CA MET A 11 8.16 24.76 18.21
C MET A 11 7.73 26.25 18.20
N PHE A 12 6.56 26.55 18.76
CA PHE A 12 6.05 27.92 18.84
C PHE A 12 6.96 28.78 19.72
N CYS A 13 7.40 28.28 20.87
CA CYS A 13 8.32 28.98 21.78
C CYS A 13 9.68 29.25 21.11
N LEU A 14 10.24 28.27 20.39
CA LEU A 14 11.51 28.42 19.70
C LEU A 14 11.43 29.46 18.57
N ALA A 15 10.33 29.46 17.82
CA ALA A 15 10.09 30.46 16.76
C ALA A 15 9.94 31.88 17.36
N ALA A 16 9.19 32.03 18.44
CA ALA A 16 9.01 33.32 19.13
C ALA A 16 10.35 33.83 19.68
N LEU A 17 11.18 32.95 20.23
CA LEU A 17 12.52 33.30 20.75
C LEU A 17 13.44 33.75 19.63
N ALA A 18 13.41 33.09 18.48
CA ALA A 18 14.21 33.46 17.30
C ALA A 18 13.84 34.87 16.79
N VAL A 19 12.53 35.17 16.72
CA VAL A 19 12.02 36.50 16.28
C VAL A 19 12.46 37.57 17.31
N TYR A 20 12.36 37.27 18.61
CA TYR A 20 12.77 38.21 19.67
C TYR A 20 14.26 38.55 19.56
N ILE A 21 15.13 37.57 19.36
CA ILE A 21 16.58 37.75 19.22
C ILE A 21 16.89 38.55 17.93
N ALA A 22 16.16 38.30 16.84
CA ALA A 22 16.37 39.01 15.57
C ALA A 22 16.01 40.50 15.65
N VAL A 23 14.95 40.85 16.40
CA VAL A 23 14.41 42.21 16.45
C VAL A 23 15.19 43.11 17.44
N TRP A 24 15.63 42.57 18.59
CA TRP A 24 16.15 43.39 19.69
C TRP A 24 17.65 43.63 19.69
N GLN A 25 18.44 42.99 18.86
CA GLN A 25 19.91 43.22 18.87
C GLN A 25 20.52 43.32 17.47
N PRO A 26 20.87 44.54 16.99
CA PRO A 26 21.54 44.65 15.71
C PRO A 26 23.00 44.20 15.76
N ALA A 27 23.37 43.47 14.73
CA ALA A 27 24.72 43.23 14.21
C ALA A 27 25.81 42.69 15.17
N ALA A 28 25.75 41.41 15.45
CA ALA A 28 26.98 40.68 15.85
C ALA A 28 27.08 39.41 15.01
N TRP A 29 28.14 39.28 14.25
CA TRP A 29 28.41 38.15 13.34
C TRP A 29 28.49 36.79 14.04
N TRP A 30 28.78 36.77 15.33
CA TRP A 30 28.85 35.56 16.16
C TRP A 30 27.47 34.92 16.40
N LYS A 31 26.37 35.56 16.01
CA LYS A 31 24.99 35.04 16.14
C LYS A 31 24.61 34.08 15.01
N TRP A 32 25.33 34.10 13.89
CA TRP A 32 25.04 33.24 12.74
C TRP A 32 25.05 31.75 13.10
N PRO A 33 26.00 31.21 13.89
CA PRO A 33 25.95 29.81 14.27
C PRO A 33 24.70 29.44 15.09
N PHE A 34 24.18 30.35 15.93
CA PHE A 34 22.94 30.11 16.67
C PHE A 34 21.72 30.06 15.75
N PHE A 35 21.66 30.90 14.73
CA PHE A 35 20.60 30.88 13.73
C PHE A 35 20.61 29.57 12.92
N VAL A 36 21.78 29.11 12.52
CA VAL A 36 21.95 27.85 11.80
C VAL A 36 21.46 26.67 12.65
N LEU A 37 21.81 26.69 13.93
CA LEU A 37 21.44 25.63 14.87
C LEU A 37 19.92 25.58 15.13
N LEU A 38 19.27 26.75 15.25
CA LEU A 38 17.83 26.86 15.40
C LEU A 38 17.08 26.42 14.13
N LEU A 39 17.62 26.77 12.96
CA LEU A 39 17.07 26.37 11.67
C LEU A 39 17.17 24.86 11.47
N ALA A 40 18.30 24.25 11.80
CA ALA A 40 18.53 22.82 11.76
C ALA A 40 17.58 22.07 12.70
N GLY A 41 17.38 22.59 13.91
CA GLY A 41 16.44 22.04 14.88
C GLY A 41 15.00 22.10 14.40
N SER A 42 14.61 23.22 13.75
CA SER A 42 13.26 23.38 13.19
C SER A 42 13.00 22.40 12.04
N ILE A 43 13.99 22.19 11.16
CA ILE A 43 13.90 21.24 10.05
C ILE A 43 13.77 19.81 10.59
N ALA A 44 14.55 19.46 11.61
CA ALA A 44 14.48 18.14 12.24
C ALA A 44 13.11 17.90 12.90
N ALA A 45 12.56 18.90 13.57
CA ALA A 45 11.23 18.84 14.19
C ALA A 45 10.12 18.73 13.13
N LEU A 46 10.28 19.45 12.01
CA LEU A 46 9.33 19.41 10.88
C LEU A 46 9.34 18.03 10.21
N ASN A 47 10.52 17.45 9.98
CA ASN A 47 10.64 16.09 9.43
C ASN A 47 9.99 15.05 10.35
N ASN A 48 10.20 15.19 11.66
CA ASN A 48 9.58 14.31 12.67
C ASN A 48 8.04 14.43 12.66
N LEU A 49 7.52 15.63 12.42
CA LEU A 49 6.09 15.89 12.27
C LEU A 49 5.54 15.29 10.98
N ILE A 50 6.25 15.47 9.86
CA ILE A 50 5.86 14.90 8.56
C ILE A 50 5.80 13.37 8.66
N ASP A 51 6.77 12.73 9.33
CA ASP A 51 6.78 11.29 9.54
C ASP A 51 5.60 10.81 10.41
N GLN A 52 5.08 11.66 11.31
CA GLN A 52 3.90 11.33 12.11
C GLN A 52 2.59 11.44 11.31
N PHE A 53 2.55 12.27 10.28
CA PHE A 53 1.36 12.50 9.45
C PHE A 53 1.41 11.76 8.11
N ALA A 54 2.59 11.34 7.67
CA ALA A 54 2.71 10.47 6.50
C ALA A 54 2.01 9.15 6.84
N PRO A 55 1.11 8.66 5.97
CA PRO A 55 0.62 7.30 6.13
C PRO A 55 1.86 6.41 6.16
N HIS A 56 1.97 5.63 7.21
CA HIS A 56 3.11 4.73 7.43
C HIS A 56 3.14 3.70 6.31
N SER A 57 3.67 4.10 5.16
CA SER A 57 4.25 3.14 4.25
C SER A 57 5.53 2.67 4.97
N ARG A 58 5.39 1.71 5.87
CA ARG A 58 6.53 0.95 6.34
C ARG A 58 7.08 0.23 5.11
N GLU A 59 7.94 0.91 4.37
CA GLU A 59 8.91 0.20 3.57
C GLU A 59 9.77 -0.59 4.54
N LYS A 60 9.32 -1.78 4.90
CA LYS A 60 10.27 -2.81 5.35
C LYS A 60 11.27 -2.91 4.19
N LYS A 61 12.46 -2.38 4.37
CA LYS A 61 13.60 -2.83 3.60
C LYS A 61 13.66 -4.33 3.81
N TYR A 62 13.07 -5.05 2.88
CA TYR A 62 13.36 -6.47 2.74
C TYR A 62 14.84 -6.52 2.38
N GLY A 63 15.66 -6.80 3.39
CA GLY A 63 17.02 -7.23 3.16
C GLY A 63 16.95 -8.36 2.15
N MET A 64 17.84 -8.37 1.19
CA MET A 64 18.12 -9.52 0.33
C MET A 64 18.60 -10.65 1.24
N ASP A 65 17.68 -11.28 1.95
CA ASP A 65 17.94 -12.54 2.59
C ASP A 65 17.68 -13.60 1.50
N ASN A 66 18.70 -14.35 1.15
CA ASN A 66 18.63 -15.47 0.21
C ASN A 66 17.82 -16.62 0.80
N GLY A 67 16.64 -16.31 1.34
CA GLY A 67 15.63 -17.28 1.71
C GLY A 67 15.01 -17.92 0.48
N PRO A 68 14.35 -19.07 0.63
CA PRO A 68 13.72 -19.72 -0.50
C PRO A 68 12.74 -18.78 -1.19
N ASP A 69 12.74 -18.85 -2.52
CA ASP A 69 11.87 -18.06 -3.39
C ASP A 69 10.40 -18.39 -3.10
N TYR A 70 9.78 -17.61 -2.22
CA TYR A 70 8.35 -17.68 -1.95
C TYR A 70 7.56 -16.82 -2.98
N GLY A 71 8.03 -16.85 -4.23
CA GLY A 71 7.33 -16.16 -5.31
C GLY A 71 5.90 -16.68 -5.44
N ILE A 72 4.97 -15.80 -5.75
CA ILE A 72 3.59 -16.17 -6.04
C ILE A 72 3.60 -17.02 -7.32
N ARG A 73 2.99 -18.21 -7.25
CA ARG A 73 2.96 -19.19 -8.36
C ARG A 73 1.56 -19.53 -8.80
N GLU A 74 0.57 -19.36 -7.94
CA GLU A 74 -0.76 -19.86 -8.21
C GLU A 74 -1.83 -18.92 -7.65
N LEU A 75 -2.93 -18.79 -8.39
CA LEU A 75 -4.17 -18.15 -7.96
C LEU A 75 -5.20 -19.26 -7.79
N ILE A 76 -5.79 -19.39 -6.61
CA ILE A 76 -6.71 -20.48 -6.27
C ILE A 76 -8.09 -19.92 -5.96
N LEU A 77 -9.09 -20.37 -6.68
CA LEU A 77 -10.51 -20.08 -6.39
C LEU A 77 -10.98 -20.96 -5.23
N LEU A 78 -11.59 -20.37 -4.23
CA LEU A 78 -12.14 -21.06 -3.07
C LEU A 78 -13.67 -20.99 -3.05
N ASP A 79 -14.29 -22.06 -2.54
CA ASP A 79 -15.72 -22.07 -2.25
C ASP A 79 -16.03 -21.35 -0.92
N GLU A 80 -17.30 -21.39 -0.50
CA GLU A 80 -17.72 -20.76 0.76
C GLU A 80 -17.05 -21.36 2.00
N ASN A 81 -16.69 -22.66 1.94
CA ASN A 81 -16.04 -23.40 3.00
C ASN A 81 -14.49 -23.31 2.93
N GLU A 82 -13.98 -22.40 2.11
CA GLU A 82 -12.55 -22.17 1.86
C GLU A 82 -11.84 -23.39 1.26
N LYS A 83 -12.57 -24.25 0.52
CA LYS A 83 -11.99 -25.36 -0.21
C LYS A 83 -11.61 -24.95 -1.64
N PRO A 84 -10.46 -25.42 -2.15
CA PRO A 84 -10.07 -25.12 -3.54
C PRO A 84 -11.05 -25.73 -4.55
N VAL A 85 -11.49 -24.92 -5.50
CA VAL A 85 -12.38 -25.32 -6.60
C VAL A 85 -11.63 -25.34 -7.92
N LYS A 86 -10.80 -24.34 -8.16
CA LYS A 86 -10.07 -24.17 -9.43
C LYS A 86 -8.77 -23.42 -9.13
N SER A 87 -7.74 -23.69 -9.91
CA SER A 87 -6.50 -22.93 -9.78
C SER A 87 -5.93 -22.55 -11.13
N TRP A 88 -5.15 -21.49 -11.15
CA TRP A 88 -4.47 -20.97 -12.34
C TRP A 88 -3.00 -20.77 -12.02
N ASP A 89 -2.13 -21.28 -12.89
CA ASP A 89 -0.68 -21.15 -12.77
C ASP A 89 -0.25 -19.74 -13.25
N LEU A 90 0.47 -19.04 -12.42
CA LEU A 90 1.04 -17.72 -12.69
C LEU A 90 2.52 -17.79 -13.10
N THR A 91 3.11 -19.00 -13.12
CA THR A 91 4.53 -19.20 -13.43
C THR A 91 4.86 -18.69 -14.83
N GLY A 92 5.83 -17.80 -14.94
CA GLY A 92 6.28 -17.23 -16.22
C GLY A 92 5.35 -16.19 -16.83
N LYS A 93 4.24 -15.86 -16.16
CA LYS A 93 3.35 -14.79 -16.60
C LYS A 93 3.83 -13.45 -16.07
N VAL A 94 3.62 -12.40 -16.83
CA VAL A 94 3.92 -11.01 -16.43
C VAL A 94 2.64 -10.18 -16.22
N SER A 95 1.54 -10.67 -16.78
CA SER A 95 0.21 -10.07 -16.59
C SER A 95 -0.83 -11.19 -16.60
N PHE A 96 -1.92 -11.00 -15.84
CA PHE A 96 -2.95 -12.02 -15.69
C PHE A 96 -4.29 -11.33 -15.40
N LEU A 97 -5.21 -11.43 -16.36
CA LEU A 97 -6.50 -10.74 -16.34
C LEU A 97 -7.57 -11.60 -15.66
N ILE A 98 -8.32 -11.01 -14.76
CA ILE A 98 -9.38 -11.69 -13.98
C ILE A 98 -10.72 -11.03 -14.29
N GLY A 99 -11.72 -11.83 -14.61
CA GLY A 99 -13.04 -11.30 -14.92
C GLY A 99 -14.02 -12.39 -15.35
N ARG A 100 -14.96 -12.03 -16.21
CA ARG A 100 -15.85 -12.98 -16.87
C ARG A 100 -15.45 -13.10 -18.35
N ASP A 101 -15.29 -14.31 -18.79
CA ASP A 101 -14.92 -14.55 -20.19
C ASP A 101 -16.03 -14.14 -21.16
N SER A 102 -15.62 -13.60 -22.29
CA SER A 102 -16.53 -13.32 -23.42
C SER A 102 -15.77 -13.49 -24.74
N LEU A 103 -16.52 -13.65 -25.82
CA LEU A 103 -15.94 -13.80 -27.16
C LEU A 103 -15.08 -12.60 -27.59
N GLU A 104 -15.42 -11.41 -27.07
CA GLU A 104 -14.72 -10.17 -27.44
C GLU A 104 -13.62 -9.82 -26.44
N GLU A 105 -13.74 -10.24 -25.20
CA GLU A 105 -12.84 -9.90 -24.11
C GLU A 105 -12.43 -11.15 -23.32
N PRO A 106 -11.50 -11.95 -23.84
CA PRO A 106 -11.03 -13.14 -23.12
C PRO A 106 -10.23 -12.76 -21.87
N VAL A 107 -10.35 -13.55 -20.81
CA VAL A 107 -9.62 -13.36 -19.54
C VAL A 107 -8.81 -14.61 -19.22
N ASP A 108 -7.76 -14.44 -18.41
CA ASP A 108 -6.93 -15.58 -17.96
C ASP A 108 -7.64 -16.38 -16.86
N ALA A 109 -8.28 -15.69 -15.93
CA ALA A 109 -9.08 -16.31 -14.87
C ALA A 109 -10.54 -15.94 -15.08
N ASP A 110 -11.28 -16.92 -15.65
CA ASP A 110 -12.70 -16.80 -15.88
C ASP A 110 -13.48 -17.25 -14.65
N UNK A 111 -14.08 -16.35 -14.07
CA UNK A 111 -14.85 -16.44 -13.11
C UNK A 111 -16.23 -16.55 -13.43
N GLN A 112 -16.77 -16.89 -14.73
CA GLN A 112 -18.18 -16.90 -15.23
C GLN A 112 -19.05 -17.93 -14.51
N GLU A 113 -18.49 -19.09 -14.16
CA GLU A 113 -19.19 -20.16 -13.45
C GLU A 113 -19.28 -20.00 -11.94
N UNK A 114 -18.65 -19.00 -11.33
CA UNK A 114 -18.68 -18.73 -10.01
C UNK A 114 -20.05 -18.33 -9.59
N GLU A 115 -20.40 -18.62 -8.44
CA GLU A 115 -21.74 -18.31 -7.86
C GLU A 115 -22.09 -16.82 -7.92
N TYR A 116 -21.08 -15.96 -7.73
CA TYR A 116 -21.24 -14.50 -7.73
C TYR A 116 -20.82 -13.86 -9.05
N SER A 117 -20.85 -14.62 -10.14
CA SER A 117 -20.41 -14.14 -11.47
C SER A 117 -21.13 -12.86 -11.93
N ALA A 118 -22.40 -12.72 -11.60
CA ALA A 118 -23.18 -11.51 -11.96
C ALA A 118 -22.61 -10.22 -11.34
N LEU A 119 -21.80 -10.34 -10.29
CA LEU A 119 -21.17 -9.19 -9.62
C LEU A 119 -19.75 -8.93 -10.11
N ILE A 120 -19.25 -9.74 -11.05
CA ILE A 120 -17.89 -9.65 -11.61
C ILE A 120 -18.00 -9.06 -13.01
N ASP A 121 -17.21 -8.03 -13.29
CA ASP A 121 -17.17 -7.40 -14.61
C ASP A 121 -16.35 -8.25 -15.60
N TYR A 122 -16.48 -8.01 -16.90
CA TYR A 122 -15.73 -8.73 -17.94
C TYR A 122 -14.21 -8.57 -17.75
N GLN A 123 -13.77 -7.34 -17.45
CA GLN A 123 -12.39 -7.07 -17.04
C GLN A 123 -12.46 -6.43 -15.64
N HIS A 124 -12.39 -7.24 -14.60
CA HIS A 124 -12.58 -6.78 -13.22
C HIS A 124 -11.26 -6.34 -12.59
N ALA A 125 -10.21 -7.14 -12.76
CA ALA A 125 -8.92 -6.94 -12.13
C ALA A 125 -7.78 -7.44 -13.02
N VAL A 126 -6.60 -6.89 -12.83
CA VAL A 126 -5.39 -7.40 -13.46
C VAL A 126 -4.32 -7.63 -12.39
N LEU A 127 -3.66 -8.78 -12.45
CA LEU A 127 -2.41 -9.03 -11.73
C LEU A 127 -1.26 -8.68 -12.65
N ASN A 128 -0.30 -7.92 -12.19
CA ASN A 128 0.89 -7.52 -12.94
C ASN A 128 2.14 -7.86 -12.12
N TYR A 129 3.10 -8.53 -12.77
CA TYR A 129 4.40 -8.86 -12.19
C TYR A 129 5.41 -7.78 -12.56
N CYS A 130 5.97 -7.12 -11.56
CA CYS A 130 6.90 -6.03 -11.74
C CYS A 130 7.87 -5.96 -10.56
N MET A 131 9.16 -5.77 -10.83
CA MET A 131 10.20 -5.66 -9.80
C MET A 131 10.15 -6.84 -8.81
N ASP A 132 10.08 -8.05 -9.35
CA ASP A 132 10.06 -9.31 -8.60
C ASP A 132 8.88 -9.41 -7.62
N THR A 133 7.78 -8.74 -7.92
CA THR A 133 6.59 -8.69 -7.04
C THR A 133 5.32 -8.65 -7.88
N TRP A 134 4.29 -9.34 -7.42
CA TRP A 134 2.96 -9.26 -8.02
C TRP A 134 2.16 -8.10 -7.39
N PHE A 135 1.43 -7.40 -8.23
CA PHE A 135 0.48 -6.36 -7.85
C PHE A 135 -0.88 -6.68 -8.44
N ILE A 136 -1.93 -6.34 -7.72
CA ILE A 136 -3.29 -6.36 -8.25
C ILE A 136 -3.79 -4.92 -8.45
N GLU A 137 -4.52 -4.72 -9.53
CA GLU A 137 -5.15 -3.45 -9.84
C GLU A 137 -6.62 -3.67 -10.19
N ASP A 138 -7.49 -2.86 -9.61
CA ASP A 138 -8.94 -2.82 -9.90
C ASP A 138 -9.14 -2.01 -11.19
N LEU A 139 -9.65 -2.63 -12.24
CA LEU A 139 -9.88 -2.02 -13.55
C LEU A 139 -11.18 -1.18 -13.59
N ASN A 140 -11.42 -0.44 -12.53
CA ASN A 140 -12.61 0.40 -12.35
C ASN A 140 -13.91 -0.42 -12.24
N SER A 141 -13.83 -1.57 -11.63
CA SER A 141 -14.93 -2.52 -11.53
C SER A 141 -16.14 -1.94 -10.76
N GLN A 142 -17.33 -2.47 -11.03
CA GLN A 142 -18.57 -1.99 -10.40
C GLN A 142 -18.58 -2.30 -8.90
N ASN A 143 -18.19 -3.50 -8.51
CA ASN A 143 -18.28 -3.98 -7.12
C ASN A 143 -16.98 -3.91 -6.34
N GLY A 144 -15.86 -3.64 -7.01
CA GLY A 144 -14.58 -3.41 -6.35
C GLY A 144 -13.89 -4.68 -5.87
N ILE A 145 -12.68 -4.47 -5.33
CA ILE A 145 -11.80 -5.52 -4.85
C ILE A 145 -11.46 -5.23 -3.38
N ARG A 146 -11.39 -6.30 -2.57
CA ARG A 146 -10.83 -6.24 -1.22
C ARG A 146 -9.73 -7.29 -1.09
N ILE A 147 -8.73 -7.01 -0.25
CA ILE A 147 -7.64 -7.94 0.03
C ILE A 147 -7.52 -8.10 1.54
N ARG A 148 -7.60 -9.35 2.03
CA ARG A 148 -7.21 -9.66 3.40
C ARG A 148 -5.74 -10.03 3.39
N LYS A 149 -4.93 -9.19 4.02
CA LYS A 149 -3.48 -9.37 4.05
C LYS A 149 -3.09 -10.47 5.03
N ILE A 150 -2.13 -11.30 4.63
CA ILE A 150 -1.64 -12.40 5.46
C ILE A 150 -0.88 -11.91 6.70
N ASP A 151 -0.23 -10.76 6.59
CA ASP A 151 0.66 -10.26 7.65
C ASP A 151 -0.08 -9.67 8.86
N ASP A 152 -1.27 -9.10 8.66
CA ASP A 152 -2.04 -8.48 9.76
C ASP A 152 -3.48 -9.00 9.86
N GLY A 153 -3.94 -9.80 8.90
CA GLY A 153 -5.29 -10.34 8.83
C GLY A 153 -6.38 -9.31 8.52
N VAL A 154 -5.99 -8.07 8.23
CA VAL A 154 -6.93 -6.97 7.99
C VAL A 154 -7.39 -6.98 6.53
N CYS A 155 -8.66 -6.70 6.31
CA CYS A 155 -9.25 -6.61 4.98
C CYS A 155 -9.25 -5.16 4.50
N TYR A 156 -8.53 -4.90 3.42
CA TYR A 156 -8.38 -3.57 2.81
C TYR A 156 -9.16 -3.49 1.51
N LYS A 157 -9.82 -2.37 1.27
CA LYS A 157 -10.40 -2.08 -0.05
C LYS A 157 -9.31 -1.56 -0.99
N VAL A 158 -9.20 -2.17 -2.16
CA VAL A 158 -8.29 -1.72 -3.22
C VAL A 158 -8.84 -0.43 -3.83
N ILE A 159 -7.96 0.55 -3.99
CA ILE A 159 -8.32 1.81 -4.64
C ILE A 159 -8.28 1.58 -6.16
N LYS A 160 -9.35 1.92 -6.86
CA LYS A 160 -9.46 1.73 -8.31
C LYS A 160 -8.31 2.38 -9.05
N SER A 161 -7.79 1.69 -10.04
CA SER A 161 -6.66 2.12 -10.90
C SER A 161 -5.39 2.43 -10.11
N ARG A 162 -5.21 1.77 -8.94
CA ARG A 162 -3.97 1.85 -8.17
C ARG A 162 -3.47 0.45 -7.84
N PRO A 163 -2.22 0.13 -8.22
CA PRO A 163 -1.67 -1.19 -7.92
C PRO A 163 -1.50 -1.39 -6.41
N CYS A 164 -1.91 -2.55 -5.94
CA CYS A 164 -1.76 -3.00 -4.56
C CYS A 164 -0.87 -4.24 -4.54
N ARG A 165 0.21 -4.20 -3.76
CA ARG A 165 1.17 -5.30 -3.66
C ARG A 165 0.53 -6.54 -3.06
N LEU A 166 0.85 -7.70 -3.63
CA LEU A 166 0.41 -9.01 -3.14
C LEU A 166 1.55 -9.77 -2.45
N MET A 167 1.18 -10.61 -1.50
CA MET A 167 2.08 -11.54 -0.81
C MET A 167 1.46 -12.95 -0.84
N PRO A 168 2.29 -14.00 -0.87
CA PRO A 168 1.74 -15.36 -0.74
C PRO A 168 0.93 -15.50 0.54
N GLY A 169 -0.26 -16.05 0.44
CA GLY A 169 -1.21 -16.17 1.56
C GLY A 169 -2.24 -15.04 1.62
N ASP A 170 -2.12 -14.00 0.80
CA ASP A 170 -3.15 -12.95 0.71
C ASP A 170 -4.43 -13.53 0.13
N MET A 171 -5.57 -13.12 0.67
CA MET A 171 -6.90 -13.49 0.17
C MET A 171 -7.53 -12.31 -0.57
N ILE A 172 -7.77 -12.48 -1.84
CA ILE A 172 -8.41 -11.47 -2.70
C ILE A 172 -9.92 -11.78 -2.74
N TYR A 173 -10.73 -10.75 -2.58
CA TYR A 173 -12.18 -10.80 -2.74
C TYR A 173 -12.57 -9.95 -3.94
N ILE A 174 -13.01 -10.59 -5.00
CA ILE A 174 -13.59 -9.91 -6.18
C ILE A 174 -15.10 -9.99 -6.00
N ALA A 175 -15.73 -8.86 -5.68
CA ALA A 175 -17.09 -8.84 -5.15
C ALA A 175 -17.17 -9.77 -3.91
N ASN A 176 -17.77 -10.96 -4.03
CA ASN A 176 -17.83 -11.96 -2.94
C ASN A 176 -17.02 -13.22 -3.25
N THR A 177 -16.43 -13.31 -4.44
CA THR A 177 -15.60 -14.46 -4.85
C THR A 177 -14.26 -14.42 -4.13
N LYS A 178 -13.86 -15.53 -3.51
CA LYS A 178 -12.61 -15.67 -2.75
C LYS A 178 -11.51 -16.27 -3.61
N LEU A 179 -10.39 -15.59 -3.70
CA LEU A 179 -9.20 -16.05 -4.44
C LEU A 179 -7.99 -16.01 -3.50
N LEU A 180 -7.30 -17.12 -3.36
CA LEU A 180 -6.09 -17.23 -2.53
C LEU A 180 -4.86 -17.18 -3.42
N ILE A 181 -3.87 -16.39 -3.01
CA ILE A 181 -2.56 -16.28 -3.67
C ILE A 181 -1.57 -17.21 -2.95
N THR A 182 -0.89 -18.12 -3.71
CA THR A 182 0.11 -19.04 -3.15
C THR A 182 1.39 -19.08 -3.98
#